data_5ab0340e75e80f0960ebb6939d9c1e0c
#
_entry.id   5ab0340e75e80f0960ebb6939d9c1e0c
#
_cell.length_a   1.000
_cell.length_b   1.000
_cell.length_c   1.000
_cell.angle_alpha   90.00
_cell.angle_beta   90.00
_cell.angle_gamma   90.00
#
_symmetry.space_group_name_H-M   'P 1'
#
loop_
_entity.id
_entity.type
_entity.pdbx_description
1 polymer ?
#
loop_
_entity_poly.entity_id
_entity_poly.type
_entity_poly.pdbx_seq_one_letter_code
_entity_poly.pdbx_strand_id
1 'polypeptide(L)'
;YQELIWSFKKMKLAVITDSSAFLQAETLRKEDLFVLDIPVNIDGQEYVEGVNLTAQEFYEKMASSSELPKTSQPSIAKLDEILSSLKEQGYTHALGLFLSSGISGFHQNIQYMKDEFEDLTIAFPDTRITSAPLGFMVESVFQWVENGDDFNNILEKLDKQITKTSAFIMVDDLDHLVKGGRLSNGAAILGNLLSIKPILYFNEQGVIEVYEKVRTEKKATKRLVEIIKELTKDGDYRITVIHGNAPEKAEELRQQLLESGVTSNIEIATIGSVIGTHLGEGSIALSYTPIV
;
A
#
# COMPACT_ATOMS: atom_id res chain seq x y z
N TYR A 1 -29.79 46.48 -0.91
CA TYR A 1 -29.42 45.20 -0.24
C TYR A 1 -28.96 44.25 -1.31
N GLN A 2 -27.65 44.27 -1.62
CA GLN A 2 -27.03 43.22 -2.41
C GLN A 2 -26.67 42.12 -1.41
N GLU A 3 -27.39 41.03 -1.47
CA GLU A 3 -27.03 39.78 -0.79
C GLU A 3 -25.70 39.32 -1.38
N LEU A 4 -24.64 39.41 -0.58
CA LEU A 4 -23.39 38.72 -0.80
C LEU A 4 -23.68 37.21 -0.65
N ILE A 5 -24.10 36.60 -1.75
CA ILE A 5 -24.10 35.13 -1.84
C ILE A 5 -22.64 34.70 -1.96
N TRP A 6 -22.03 34.44 -0.82
CA TRP A 6 -20.80 33.63 -0.77
C TRP A 6 -21.21 32.25 -1.25
N SER A 7 -21.12 32.00 -2.53
CA SER A 7 -21.16 30.66 -3.07
C SER A 7 -19.93 29.91 -2.51
N PHE A 8 -20.14 29.19 -1.42
CA PHE A 8 -19.17 28.22 -0.98
C PHE A 8 -19.00 27.21 -2.12
N LYS A 9 -17.89 27.33 -2.85
CA LYS A 9 -17.57 26.40 -3.92
C LYS A 9 -17.50 25.01 -3.30
N LYS A 10 -18.40 24.11 -3.71
CA LYS A 10 -18.44 22.73 -3.22
C LYS A 10 -17.07 22.07 -3.45
N MET A 11 -16.56 21.38 -2.44
CA MET A 11 -15.33 20.62 -2.57
C MET A 11 -15.42 19.61 -3.71
N LYS A 12 -14.47 19.67 -4.63
CA LYS A 12 -14.22 18.62 -5.62
C LYS A 12 -12.82 18.08 -5.36
N LEU A 13 -12.74 16.84 -4.90
CA LEU A 13 -11.52 16.21 -4.45
C LEU A 13 -10.95 15.25 -5.50
N ALA A 14 -9.71 15.46 -5.89
CA ALA A 14 -8.94 14.48 -6.64
C ALA A 14 -8.14 13.61 -5.66
N VAL A 15 -8.23 12.31 -5.79
CA VAL A 15 -7.41 11.34 -5.05
C VAL A 15 -6.34 10.80 -5.97
N ILE A 16 -5.10 10.89 -5.55
CA ILE A 16 -3.94 10.44 -6.32
C ILE A 16 -3.25 9.34 -5.52
N THR A 17 -3.00 8.21 -6.12
CA THR A 17 -2.26 7.09 -5.51
C THR A 17 -1.24 6.54 -6.49
N ASP A 18 -0.60 5.46 -6.15
CA ASP A 18 0.35 4.79 -7.03
C ASP A 18 -0.02 3.33 -7.28
N SER A 19 0.67 2.70 -8.22
CA SER A 19 0.36 1.33 -8.66
C SER A 19 0.76 0.23 -7.67
N SER A 20 1.36 0.57 -6.52
CA SER A 20 1.56 -0.39 -5.43
C SER A 20 0.26 -0.67 -4.66
N ALA A 21 -0.71 0.23 -4.74
CA ALA A 21 -2.02 0.05 -4.12
C ALA A 21 -2.81 -1.06 -4.82
N PHE A 22 -3.42 -1.95 -4.05
CA PHE A 22 -4.37 -2.90 -4.58
C PHE A 22 -5.76 -2.25 -4.60
N LEU A 23 -6.26 -1.97 -5.80
CA LEU A 23 -7.52 -1.25 -6.00
C LEU A 23 -8.57 -2.16 -6.63
N GLN A 24 -9.79 -2.10 -6.12
CA GLN A 24 -10.93 -2.79 -6.71
C GLN A 24 -11.27 -2.18 -8.09
N ALA A 25 -11.80 -3.00 -8.99
CA ALA A 25 -12.16 -2.54 -10.35
C ALA A 25 -13.12 -1.34 -10.33
N GLU A 26 -14.05 -1.33 -9.39
CA GLU A 26 -15.00 -0.23 -9.20
C GLU A 26 -14.31 1.09 -8.83
N THR A 27 -13.33 1.03 -7.93
CA THR A 27 -12.53 2.19 -7.54
C THR A 27 -11.68 2.72 -8.69
N LEU A 28 -11.09 1.82 -9.47
CA LEU A 28 -10.29 2.17 -10.66
C LEU A 28 -11.08 2.93 -11.73
N ARG A 29 -12.41 2.80 -11.76
CA ARG A 29 -13.27 3.50 -12.73
C ARG A 29 -13.68 4.90 -12.29
N LYS A 30 -13.37 5.32 -11.08
CA LYS A 30 -13.75 6.65 -10.58
C LYS A 30 -12.99 7.74 -11.34
N GLU A 31 -13.72 8.75 -11.83
CA GLU A 31 -13.12 9.89 -12.54
C GLU A 31 -12.18 10.72 -11.67
N ASP A 32 -12.42 10.74 -10.36
CA ASP A 32 -11.65 11.52 -9.40
C ASP A 32 -10.41 10.80 -8.89
N LEU A 33 -10.13 9.59 -9.40
CA LEU A 33 -8.94 8.81 -9.06
C LEU A 33 -7.87 8.92 -10.15
N PHE A 34 -6.65 9.21 -9.71
CA PHE A 34 -5.45 9.27 -10.55
C PHE A 34 -4.41 8.30 -9.99
N VAL A 35 -3.88 7.43 -10.83
CA VAL A 35 -2.89 6.42 -10.41
C VAL A 35 -1.58 6.69 -11.12
N LEU A 36 -0.51 6.85 -10.34
CA LEU A 36 0.86 6.95 -10.85
C LEU A 36 1.46 5.55 -10.95
N ASP A 37 1.99 5.23 -12.12
CA ASP A 37 2.66 3.96 -12.34
C ASP A 37 4.06 3.95 -11.72
N ILE A 38 4.41 2.84 -11.07
CA ILE A 38 5.76 2.57 -10.58
C ILE A 38 6.39 1.57 -11.54
N PRO A 39 7.42 1.94 -12.30
CA PRO A 39 8.06 1.02 -13.22
C PRO A 39 8.89 -0.06 -12.52
N VAL A 40 8.97 -1.22 -13.15
CA VAL A 40 9.82 -2.34 -12.73
C VAL A 40 10.87 -2.59 -13.81
N ASN A 41 12.13 -2.67 -13.42
CA ASN A 41 13.23 -3.04 -14.32
C ASN A 41 13.60 -4.50 -14.12
N ILE A 42 13.55 -5.29 -15.19
CA ILE A 42 13.94 -6.70 -15.21
C ILE A 42 14.98 -6.89 -16.31
N ASP A 43 16.19 -7.29 -15.93
CA ASP A 43 17.31 -7.51 -16.86
C ASP A 43 17.55 -6.31 -17.81
N GLY A 44 17.48 -5.10 -17.27
CA GLY A 44 17.75 -3.86 -18.01
C GLY A 44 16.57 -3.34 -18.84
N GLN A 45 15.42 -4.02 -18.82
CA GLN A 45 14.21 -3.57 -19.53
C GLN A 45 13.16 -3.06 -18.53
N GLU A 46 12.55 -1.93 -18.86
CA GLU A 46 11.52 -1.30 -18.04
C GLU A 46 10.13 -1.82 -18.42
N TYR A 47 9.35 -2.14 -17.40
CA TYR A 47 7.96 -2.59 -17.55
C TYR A 47 7.04 -1.81 -16.63
N VAL A 48 5.80 -1.66 -17.05
CA VAL A 48 4.70 -1.13 -16.25
C VAL A 48 3.57 -2.16 -16.25
N GLU A 49 3.22 -2.66 -15.08
CA GLU A 49 2.13 -3.63 -14.95
C GLU A 49 0.82 -3.02 -15.44
N GLY A 50 0.07 -3.80 -16.23
CA GLY A 50 -1.16 -3.33 -16.88
C GLY A 50 -0.95 -2.64 -18.23
N VAL A 51 0.30 -2.34 -18.60
CA VAL A 51 0.66 -1.74 -19.89
C VAL A 51 1.40 -2.75 -20.77
N ASN A 52 2.55 -3.22 -20.32
CA ASN A 52 3.38 -4.19 -21.06
C ASN A 52 3.84 -5.37 -20.19
N LEU A 53 3.15 -5.62 -19.10
CA LEU A 53 3.45 -6.70 -18.15
C LEU A 53 2.17 -7.08 -17.41
N THR A 54 1.90 -8.39 -17.32
CA THR A 54 0.91 -8.92 -16.36
C THR A 54 1.61 -9.36 -15.09
N ALA A 55 0.86 -9.53 -13.99
CA ALA A 55 1.39 -10.06 -12.75
C ALA A 55 2.02 -11.44 -12.93
N GLN A 56 1.37 -12.32 -13.72
CA GLN A 56 1.90 -13.64 -14.02
C GLN A 56 3.20 -13.57 -14.81
N GLU A 57 3.25 -12.77 -15.86
CA GLU A 57 4.47 -12.54 -16.66
C GLU A 57 5.61 -11.99 -15.78
N PHE A 58 5.28 -11.12 -14.81
CA PHE A 58 6.26 -10.60 -13.87
C PHE A 58 6.95 -11.72 -13.09
N TYR A 59 6.18 -12.63 -12.48
CA TYR A 59 6.75 -13.73 -11.70
C TYR A 59 7.55 -14.71 -12.56
N GLU A 60 7.09 -14.97 -13.78
CA GLU A 60 7.82 -15.80 -14.76
C GLU A 60 9.16 -15.16 -15.15
N LYS A 61 9.16 -13.86 -15.46
CA LYS A 61 10.38 -13.11 -15.82
C LYS A 61 11.34 -13.01 -14.65
N MET A 62 10.84 -12.77 -13.45
CA MET A 62 11.67 -12.69 -12.25
C MET A 62 12.36 -14.02 -11.98
N ALA A 63 11.66 -15.15 -12.13
CA ALA A 63 12.21 -16.49 -11.94
C ALA A 63 13.32 -16.82 -12.92
N SER A 64 13.26 -16.29 -14.14
CA SER A 64 14.27 -16.51 -15.21
C SER A 64 15.29 -15.39 -15.36
N SER A 65 15.20 -14.34 -14.55
CA SER A 65 16.12 -13.20 -14.64
C SER A 65 17.51 -13.52 -14.10
N SER A 66 18.54 -12.86 -14.66
CA SER A 66 19.92 -13.01 -14.22
C SER A 66 20.21 -12.24 -12.94
N GLU A 67 19.48 -11.16 -12.70
CA GLU A 67 19.56 -10.32 -11.50
C GLU A 67 18.17 -10.10 -10.92
N LEU A 68 18.10 -9.75 -9.64
CA LEU A 68 16.83 -9.38 -9.03
C LEU A 68 16.24 -8.13 -9.72
N PRO A 69 14.94 -8.11 -9.99
CA PRO A 69 14.27 -6.91 -10.50
C PRO A 69 14.46 -5.71 -9.57
N LYS A 70 14.28 -4.52 -10.10
CA LYS A 70 14.37 -3.25 -9.36
C LYS A 70 13.15 -2.39 -9.69
N THR A 71 12.73 -1.59 -8.72
CA THR A 71 11.67 -0.61 -8.91
C THR A 71 12.23 0.81 -8.92
N SER A 72 11.56 1.70 -9.65
CA SER A 72 11.79 3.14 -9.61
C SER A 72 10.71 3.80 -8.77
N GLN A 73 10.90 5.07 -8.41
CA GLN A 73 9.83 5.87 -7.83
C GLN A 73 8.78 6.21 -8.90
N PRO A 74 7.54 6.54 -8.50
CA PRO A 74 6.60 7.18 -9.41
C PRO A 74 7.21 8.47 -9.99
N SER A 75 6.78 8.86 -11.17
CA SER A 75 7.29 10.06 -11.83
C SER A 75 6.80 11.35 -11.16
N ILE A 76 7.72 12.17 -10.67
CA ILE A 76 7.40 13.51 -10.14
C ILE A 76 6.82 14.40 -11.26
N ALA A 77 7.36 14.27 -12.48
CA ALA A 77 6.86 15.02 -13.64
C ALA A 77 5.40 14.66 -13.95
N LYS A 78 5.01 13.38 -13.83
CA LYS A 78 3.63 12.94 -14.00
C LYS A 78 2.71 13.52 -12.92
N LEU A 79 3.16 13.54 -11.67
CA LEU A 79 2.41 14.15 -10.58
C LEU A 79 2.20 15.65 -10.82
N ASP A 80 3.26 16.36 -11.22
CA ASP A 80 3.17 17.78 -11.57
C ASP A 80 2.17 18.02 -12.70
N GLU A 81 2.20 17.21 -13.74
CA GLU A 81 1.27 17.26 -14.87
C GLU A 81 -0.19 17.08 -14.40
N ILE A 82 -0.46 16.11 -13.52
CA ILE A 82 -1.78 15.90 -12.94
C ILE A 82 -2.22 17.12 -12.15
N LEU A 83 -1.42 17.58 -11.19
CA LEU A 83 -1.75 18.72 -10.34
C LEU A 83 -1.98 19.99 -11.14
N SER A 84 -1.18 20.23 -12.17
CA SER A 84 -1.30 21.39 -13.05
C SER A 84 -2.63 21.41 -13.83
N SER A 85 -3.20 20.24 -14.11
CA SER A 85 -4.45 20.10 -14.86
C SER A 85 -5.71 20.19 -13.99
N LEU A 86 -5.58 19.98 -12.68
CA LEU A 86 -6.75 19.81 -11.79
C LEU A 86 -7.60 21.07 -11.68
N LYS A 87 -6.98 22.24 -11.59
CA LYS A 87 -7.72 23.51 -11.49
C LYS A 87 -8.69 23.73 -12.64
N GLU A 88 -8.23 23.52 -13.86
CA GLU A 88 -9.03 23.67 -15.07
C GLU A 88 -10.19 22.67 -15.13
N GLN A 89 -10.02 21.51 -14.50
CA GLN A 89 -11.06 20.49 -14.38
C GLN A 89 -12.04 20.76 -13.23
N GLY A 90 -11.87 21.87 -12.51
CA GLY A 90 -12.76 22.28 -11.44
C GLY A 90 -12.47 21.68 -10.06
N TYR A 91 -11.34 20.99 -9.89
CA TYR A 91 -10.94 20.48 -8.59
C TYR A 91 -10.53 21.60 -7.65
N THR A 92 -10.89 21.45 -6.39
CA THR A 92 -10.55 22.39 -5.31
C THR A 92 -9.48 21.82 -4.37
N HIS A 93 -9.41 20.49 -4.28
CA HIS A 93 -8.54 19.78 -3.36
C HIS A 93 -7.89 18.59 -4.07
N ALA A 94 -6.68 18.26 -3.66
CA ALA A 94 -5.98 17.04 -4.08
C ALA A 94 -5.41 16.34 -2.85
N LEU A 95 -5.65 15.04 -2.75
CA LEU A 95 -5.14 14.19 -1.69
C LEU A 95 -4.28 13.09 -2.31
N GLY A 96 -3.00 13.10 -2.04
CA GLY A 96 -2.07 12.07 -2.49
C GLY A 96 -1.84 11.02 -1.41
N LEU A 97 -2.16 9.78 -1.73
CA LEU A 97 -1.98 8.61 -0.87
C LEU A 97 -1.04 7.64 -1.58
N PHE A 98 0.23 7.69 -1.20
CA PHE A 98 1.29 6.90 -1.84
C PHE A 98 1.87 5.87 -0.89
N LEU A 99 2.69 4.97 -1.41
CA LEU A 99 3.39 4.00 -0.59
C LEU A 99 4.24 4.67 0.49
N SER A 100 4.45 3.96 1.60
CA SER A 100 5.15 4.46 2.79
C SER A 100 6.47 5.15 2.50
N SER A 101 6.72 6.25 3.21
CA SER A 101 8.03 6.92 3.22
C SER A 101 9.16 6.02 3.71
N GLY A 102 8.83 4.98 4.47
CA GLY A 102 9.80 4.00 4.98
C GLY A 102 10.32 3.02 3.93
N ILE A 103 9.66 2.93 2.76
CA ILE A 103 10.05 2.02 1.67
C ILE A 103 10.33 2.73 0.34
N SER A 104 10.04 4.02 0.26
CA SER A 104 10.29 4.84 -0.93
C SER A 104 10.58 6.29 -0.55
N GLY A 105 11.48 6.93 -1.26
CA GLY A 105 11.75 8.36 -1.09
C GLY A 105 10.72 9.29 -1.74
N PHE A 106 9.73 8.74 -2.44
CA PHE A 106 8.77 9.55 -3.21
C PHE A 106 7.98 10.53 -2.34
N HIS A 107 7.43 10.07 -1.22
CA HIS A 107 6.66 10.92 -0.30
C HIS A 107 7.45 12.16 0.14
N GLN A 108 8.71 11.98 0.53
CA GLN A 108 9.57 13.09 0.93
C GLN A 108 9.88 14.02 -0.25
N ASN A 109 10.11 13.47 -1.43
CA ASN A 109 10.51 14.21 -2.60
C ASN A 109 9.42 15.11 -3.19
N ILE A 110 8.17 14.87 -2.86
CA ILE A 110 7.02 15.63 -3.40
C ILE A 110 6.45 16.68 -2.45
N GLN A 111 6.92 16.75 -1.20
CA GLN A 111 6.33 17.65 -0.19
C GLN A 111 6.37 19.14 -0.61
N TYR A 112 7.40 19.55 -1.35
CA TYR A 112 7.51 20.92 -1.84
C TYR A 112 6.37 21.33 -2.77
N MET A 113 5.73 20.35 -3.44
CA MET A 113 4.68 20.63 -4.44
C MET A 113 3.38 21.15 -3.81
N LYS A 114 3.17 20.94 -2.51
CA LYS A 114 1.94 21.37 -1.81
C LYS A 114 1.71 22.88 -1.90
N ASP A 115 2.78 23.66 -1.94
CA ASP A 115 2.73 25.11 -1.92
C ASP A 115 2.88 25.76 -3.31
N GLU A 116 3.03 24.96 -4.36
CA GLU A 116 3.26 25.46 -5.73
C GLU A 116 1.97 25.73 -6.52
N PHE A 117 0.82 25.27 -6.02
CA PHE A 117 -0.48 25.39 -6.71
C PHE A 117 -1.43 26.23 -5.86
N GLU A 118 -1.46 27.56 -6.09
CA GLU A 118 -2.15 28.52 -5.24
C GLU A 118 -3.67 28.29 -5.07
N ASP A 119 -4.33 27.79 -6.09
CA ASP A 119 -5.80 27.60 -6.07
C ASP A 119 -6.21 26.17 -5.72
N LEU A 120 -5.28 25.36 -5.28
CA LEU A 120 -5.51 23.95 -4.97
C LEU A 120 -5.02 23.66 -3.55
N THR A 121 -5.89 23.12 -2.71
CA THR A 121 -5.51 22.66 -1.38
C THR A 121 -5.02 21.23 -1.48
N ILE A 122 -3.75 21.00 -1.17
CA ILE A 122 -3.08 19.72 -1.36
C ILE A 122 -2.62 19.15 -0.01
N ALA A 123 -2.80 17.84 0.18
CA ALA A 123 -2.21 17.10 1.29
C ALA A 123 -1.58 15.80 0.79
N PHE A 124 -0.42 15.49 1.33
CA PHE A 124 0.31 14.24 1.09
C PHE A 124 0.67 13.60 2.45
N PRO A 125 -0.32 13.01 3.16
CA PRO A 125 -0.01 12.32 4.41
C PRO A 125 0.85 11.09 4.14
N ASP A 126 1.71 10.74 5.09
CA ASP A 126 2.47 9.49 5.01
C ASP A 126 1.55 8.34 5.40
N THR A 127 1.23 7.48 4.46
CA THR A 127 0.33 6.34 4.71
C THR A 127 0.98 5.25 5.52
N ARG A 128 2.32 5.19 5.54
CA ARG A 128 3.13 4.19 6.26
C ARG A 128 2.83 2.75 5.89
N ILE A 129 2.23 2.55 4.73
CA ILE A 129 1.80 1.24 4.23
C ILE A 129 1.84 1.20 2.69
N THR A 130 1.42 0.12 2.11
CA THR A 130 1.26 -0.08 0.67
C THR A 130 0.18 -1.14 0.40
N SER A 131 0.01 -1.59 -0.84
CA SER A 131 -0.82 -2.73 -1.23
C SER A 131 -2.30 -2.60 -0.86
N ALA A 132 -2.93 -3.65 -0.36
CA ALA A 132 -4.36 -3.68 -0.04
C ALA A 132 -4.77 -2.65 1.03
N PRO A 133 -4.04 -2.45 2.12
CA PRO A 133 -4.38 -1.39 3.08
C PRO A 133 -4.36 0.01 2.47
N LEU A 134 -3.40 0.29 1.59
CA LEU A 134 -3.35 1.56 0.87
C LEU A 134 -4.58 1.72 -0.03
N GLY A 135 -4.95 0.68 -0.75
CA GLY A 135 -6.17 0.65 -1.57
C GLY A 135 -7.43 0.90 -0.76
N PHE A 136 -7.51 0.31 0.44
CA PHE A 136 -8.64 0.52 1.33
C PHE A 136 -8.71 1.95 1.86
N MET A 137 -7.58 2.60 2.13
CA MET A 137 -7.55 4.02 2.48
C MET A 137 -8.13 4.89 1.35
N VAL A 138 -7.78 4.59 0.12
CA VAL A 138 -8.35 5.27 -1.07
C VAL A 138 -9.86 5.08 -1.13
N GLU A 139 -10.35 3.87 -0.99
CA GLU A 139 -11.79 3.56 -0.95
C GLU A 139 -12.50 4.31 0.19
N SER A 140 -11.89 4.33 1.37
CA SER A 140 -12.44 5.02 2.54
C SER A 140 -12.60 6.52 2.29
N VAL A 141 -11.62 7.16 1.66
CA VAL A 141 -11.69 8.58 1.31
C VAL A 141 -12.89 8.85 0.40
N PHE A 142 -13.08 8.04 -0.64
CA PHE A 142 -14.24 8.21 -1.53
C PHE A 142 -15.57 8.03 -0.78
N GLN A 143 -15.63 7.07 0.14
CA GLN A 143 -16.82 6.87 0.97
C GLN A 143 -17.10 8.07 1.87
N TRP A 144 -16.08 8.65 2.48
CA TRP A 144 -16.24 9.83 3.33
C TRP A 144 -16.67 11.07 2.51
N VAL A 145 -16.17 11.22 1.30
CA VAL A 145 -16.64 12.27 0.37
C VAL A 145 -18.13 12.10 0.06
N GLU A 146 -18.57 10.89 -0.25
CA GLU A 146 -19.99 10.59 -0.49
C GLU A 146 -20.86 10.88 0.74
N ASN A 147 -20.33 10.65 1.94
CA ASN A 147 -21.00 10.93 3.20
C ASN A 147 -21.05 12.42 3.54
N GLY A 148 -20.43 13.29 2.76
CA GLY A 148 -20.43 14.73 2.94
C GLY A 148 -19.35 15.27 3.87
N ASP A 149 -18.35 14.49 4.22
CA ASP A 149 -17.22 14.97 5.03
C ASP A 149 -16.44 16.06 4.30
N ASP A 150 -16.02 17.08 5.02
CA ASP A 150 -15.10 18.08 4.50
C ASP A 150 -13.65 17.58 4.50
N PHE A 151 -12.75 18.34 3.91
CA PHE A 151 -11.35 17.93 3.77
C PHE A 151 -10.65 17.71 5.11
N ASN A 152 -10.90 18.57 6.09
CA ASN A 152 -10.31 18.43 7.42
C ASN A 152 -10.79 17.16 8.14
N ASN A 153 -12.09 16.85 8.05
CA ASN A 153 -12.64 15.63 8.60
C ASN A 153 -12.06 14.38 7.93
N ILE A 154 -11.87 14.43 6.61
CA ILE A 154 -11.23 13.35 5.86
C ILE A 154 -9.81 13.12 6.37
N LEU A 155 -9.02 14.18 6.53
CA LEU A 155 -7.65 14.08 7.04
C LEU A 155 -7.59 13.54 8.48
N GLU A 156 -8.51 13.93 9.34
CA GLU A 156 -8.60 13.40 10.72
C GLU A 156 -8.93 11.91 10.75
N LYS A 157 -9.91 11.49 9.96
CA LYS A 157 -10.29 10.08 9.84
C LYS A 157 -9.15 9.24 9.26
N LEU A 158 -8.49 9.79 8.26
CA LEU A 158 -7.35 9.14 7.63
C LEU A 158 -6.18 8.95 8.61
N ASP A 159 -5.90 9.95 9.43
CA ASP A 159 -4.87 9.85 10.46
C ASP A 159 -5.16 8.73 11.47
N LYS A 160 -6.40 8.60 11.91
CA LYS A 160 -6.83 7.50 12.79
C LYS A 160 -6.65 6.14 12.09
N GLN A 161 -6.98 6.07 10.82
CA GLN A 161 -6.85 4.85 10.02
C GLN A 161 -5.36 4.47 9.84
N ILE A 162 -4.52 5.43 9.49
CA ILE A 162 -3.08 5.24 9.31
C ILE A 162 -2.43 4.73 10.60
N THR A 163 -2.73 5.34 11.71
CA THR A 163 -2.12 5.01 13.01
C THR A 163 -2.37 3.56 13.44
N LYS A 164 -3.50 2.97 13.06
CA LYS A 164 -3.89 1.61 13.44
C LYS A 164 -3.79 0.59 12.30
N THR A 165 -3.16 0.95 11.20
CA THR A 165 -2.94 0.06 10.06
C THR A 165 -1.54 -0.52 10.09
N SER A 166 -1.43 -1.81 9.82
CA SER A 166 -0.14 -2.46 9.56
C SER A 166 -0.33 -3.73 8.73
N ALA A 167 0.80 -4.36 8.41
CA ALA A 167 0.85 -5.65 7.74
C ALA A 167 2.00 -6.47 8.30
N PHE A 168 1.76 -7.76 8.51
CA PHE A 168 2.73 -8.73 8.96
C PHE A 168 3.04 -9.67 7.80
N ILE A 169 4.32 -9.96 7.58
CA ILE A 169 4.82 -10.53 6.33
C ILE A 169 5.69 -11.74 6.60
N MET A 170 5.50 -12.79 5.81
CA MET A 170 6.43 -13.90 5.66
C MET A 170 6.88 -13.98 4.20
N VAL A 171 8.16 -14.18 3.98
CA VAL A 171 8.74 -14.36 2.66
C VAL A 171 9.44 -15.70 2.54
N ASP A 172 9.48 -16.26 1.32
CA ASP A 172 10.23 -17.48 1.06
C ASP A 172 11.73 -17.21 0.99
N ASP A 173 12.10 -16.02 0.49
CA ASP A 173 13.49 -15.61 0.31
C ASP A 173 13.67 -14.14 0.74
N LEU A 174 14.48 -13.94 1.79
CA LEU A 174 14.79 -12.60 2.30
C LEU A 174 15.68 -11.78 1.35
N ASP A 175 16.33 -12.39 0.38
CA ASP A 175 17.27 -11.72 -0.52
C ASP A 175 16.62 -10.54 -1.25
N HIS A 176 15.35 -10.65 -1.64
CA HIS A 176 14.64 -9.57 -2.32
C HIS A 176 14.57 -8.31 -1.47
N LEU A 177 14.25 -8.44 -0.19
CA LEU A 177 14.18 -7.32 0.74
C LEU A 177 15.55 -6.77 1.12
N VAL A 178 16.51 -7.66 1.35
CA VAL A 178 17.85 -7.27 1.77
C VAL A 178 18.62 -6.60 0.64
N LYS A 179 18.68 -7.22 -0.53
CA LYS A 179 19.37 -6.67 -1.71
C LYS A 179 18.65 -5.45 -2.28
N GLY A 180 17.32 -5.44 -2.16
CA GLY A 180 16.50 -4.28 -2.53
C GLY A 180 16.57 -3.11 -1.55
N GLY A 181 17.18 -3.31 -0.37
CA GLY A 181 17.39 -2.25 0.62
C GLY A 181 16.13 -1.82 1.37
N ARG A 182 15.07 -2.64 1.41
CA ARG A 182 13.80 -2.30 2.08
C ARG A 182 13.61 -3.00 3.42
N LEU A 183 14.54 -3.85 3.84
CA LEU A 183 14.53 -4.43 5.18
C LEU A 183 15.47 -3.66 6.10
N SER A 184 14.95 -3.12 7.20
CA SER A 184 15.76 -2.40 8.19
C SER A 184 16.80 -3.35 8.81
N ASN A 185 18.08 -2.93 8.83
CA ASN A 185 19.21 -3.74 9.28
C ASN A 185 19.38 -5.08 8.53
N GLY A 186 18.90 -5.17 7.29
CA GLY A 186 18.82 -6.42 6.53
C GLY A 186 20.18 -7.13 6.39
N ALA A 187 21.24 -6.40 6.09
CA ALA A 187 22.58 -6.96 5.92
C ALA A 187 23.12 -7.62 7.20
N ALA A 188 22.86 -7.01 8.37
CA ALA A 188 23.26 -7.55 9.67
C ALA A 188 22.40 -8.75 10.10
N ILE A 189 21.15 -8.79 9.65
CA ILE A 189 20.16 -9.80 10.00
C ILE A 189 20.35 -11.07 9.15
N LEU A 190 20.71 -10.94 7.89
CA LEU A 190 20.76 -12.04 6.92
C LEU A 190 21.60 -13.22 7.40
N GLY A 191 22.78 -12.95 7.97
CA GLY A 191 23.67 -13.99 8.51
C GLY A 191 23.07 -14.80 9.65
N ASN A 192 22.10 -14.26 10.39
CA ASN A 192 21.48 -14.89 11.56
C ASN A 192 20.13 -15.55 11.24
N LEU A 193 19.61 -15.38 10.00
CA LEU A 193 18.27 -15.82 9.63
C LEU A 193 18.23 -16.96 8.61
N LEU A 194 19.37 -17.52 8.24
CA LEU A 194 19.47 -18.56 7.20
C LEU A 194 18.65 -19.83 7.48
N SER A 195 18.35 -20.12 8.74
CA SER A 195 17.64 -21.34 9.17
C SER A 195 16.30 -21.08 9.84
N ILE A 196 15.79 -19.85 9.79
CA ILE A 196 14.53 -19.47 10.44
C ILE A 196 13.57 -18.80 9.46
N LYS A 197 12.29 -18.75 9.83
CA LYS A 197 11.23 -18.02 9.11
C LYS A 197 10.83 -16.81 9.94
N PRO A 198 11.46 -15.64 9.73
CA PRO A 198 11.10 -14.45 10.50
C PRO A 198 9.74 -13.93 10.09
N ILE A 199 9.00 -13.42 11.06
CA ILE A 199 7.84 -12.58 10.80
C ILE A 199 8.33 -11.15 10.71
N LEU A 200 8.05 -10.49 9.60
CA LEU A 200 8.35 -9.10 9.34
C LEU A 200 7.09 -8.26 9.50
N TYR A 201 7.24 -6.96 9.69
CA TYR A 201 6.08 -6.07 9.76
C TYR A 201 6.45 -4.64 9.38
N PHE A 202 5.42 -3.84 9.05
CA PHE A 202 5.55 -2.41 8.96
C PHE A 202 5.46 -1.82 10.36
N ASN A 203 6.54 -1.18 10.82
CA ASN A 203 6.56 -0.51 12.12
C ASN A 203 5.79 0.81 12.10
N GLU A 204 5.78 1.55 13.21
CA GLU A 204 5.07 2.82 13.34
C GLU A 204 5.56 3.91 12.38
N GLN A 205 6.78 3.81 11.85
CA GLN A 205 7.34 4.71 10.86
C GLN A 205 7.10 4.24 9.42
N GLY A 206 6.43 3.11 9.24
CA GLY A 206 6.21 2.53 7.91
C GLY A 206 7.46 1.88 7.31
N VAL A 207 8.39 1.44 8.14
CA VAL A 207 9.61 0.73 7.77
C VAL A 207 9.40 -0.75 8.00
N ILE A 208 9.91 -1.59 7.09
CA ILE A 208 9.85 -3.05 7.27
C ILE A 208 11.02 -3.50 8.14
N GLU A 209 10.69 -4.19 9.23
CA GLU A 209 11.68 -4.75 10.15
C GLU A 209 11.24 -6.12 10.67
N VAL A 210 12.14 -6.83 11.32
CA VAL A 210 11.82 -8.12 11.96
C VAL A 210 10.96 -7.87 13.20
N TYR A 211 9.81 -8.50 13.23
CA TYR A 211 8.91 -8.48 14.38
C TYR A 211 9.24 -9.62 15.36
N GLU A 212 9.37 -10.84 14.84
CA GLU A 212 9.59 -12.04 15.64
C GLU A 212 10.36 -13.07 14.83
N LYS A 213 11.28 -13.77 15.49
CA LYS A 213 12.04 -14.86 14.88
C LYS A 213 11.33 -16.18 15.16
N VAL A 214 10.93 -16.89 14.11
CA VAL A 214 10.23 -18.17 14.19
C VAL A 214 10.98 -19.21 13.39
N ARG A 215 11.03 -20.45 13.88
CA ARG A 215 11.87 -21.49 13.27
C ARG A 215 11.25 -22.15 12.04
N THR A 216 9.93 -22.28 11.98
CA THR A 216 9.27 -23.01 10.90
C THR A 216 8.12 -22.20 10.32
N GLU A 217 7.78 -22.44 9.06
CA GLU A 217 6.65 -21.80 8.39
C GLU A 217 5.33 -22.10 9.11
N LYS A 218 5.13 -23.33 9.57
CA LYS A 218 3.92 -23.72 10.30
C LYS A 218 3.75 -22.93 11.59
N LYS A 219 4.81 -22.77 12.37
CA LYS A 219 4.78 -21.96 13.60
C LYS A 219 4.59 -20.48 13.30
N ALA A 220 5.23 -19.99 12.25
CA ALA A 220 5.08 -18.59 11.82
C ALA A 220 3.65 -18.29 11.38
N THR A 221 3.02 -19.17 10.60
CA THR A 221 1.63 -19.03 10.18
C THR A 221 0.69 -18.99 11.37
N LYS A 222 0.86 -19.90 12.33
CA LYS A 222 0.07 -19.93 13.57
C LYS A 222 0.24 -18.63 14.35
N ARG A 223 1.49 -18.15 14.44
CA ARG A 223 1.80 -16.89 15.14
C ARG A 223 1.18 -15.67 14.47
N LEU A 224 1.16 -15.61 13.14
CA LEU A 224 0.48 -14.55 12.39
C LEU A 224 -1.01 -14.48 12.74
N VAL A 225 -1.69 -15.61 12.81
CA VAL A 225 -3.09 -15.68 13.19
C VAL A 225 -3.30 -15.12 14.61
N GLU A 226 -2.46 -15.50 15.56
CA GLU A 226 -2.52 -15.01 16.94
C GLU A 226 -2.31 -13.48 17.01
N ILE A 227 -1.33 -12.95 16.27
CA ILE A 227 -1.02 -11.52 16.22
C ILE A 227 -2.22 -10.73 15.69
N ILE A 228 -2.77 -11.13 14.55
CA ILE A 228 -3.89 -10.43 13.93
C ILE A 228 -5.13 -10.49 14.80
N LYS A 229 -5.41 -11.63 15.39
CA LYS A 229 -6.54 -11.78 16.31
C LYS A 229 -6.42 -10.83 17.50
N GLU A 230 -5.24 -10.70 18.08
CA GLU A 230 -4.97 -9.79 19.20
C GLU A 230 -5.10 -8.33 18.79
N LEU A 231 -4.52 -7.94 17.64
CA LEU A 231 -4.49 -6.55 17.19
C LEU A 231 -5.81 -6.04 16.64
N THR A 232 -6.74 -6.92 16.30
CA THR A 232 -8.05 -6.55 15.73
C THR A 232 -9.23 -6.80 16.67
N LYS A 233 -8.98 -7.19 17.93
CA LYS A 233 -10.05 -7.56 18.86
C LYS A 233 -10.89 -6.37 19.37
N ASP A 234 -10.36 -5.16 19.29
CA ASP A 234 -10.92 -3.97 19.95
C ASP A 234 -11.70 -3.04 18.99
N GLY A 235 -12.02 -3.49 17.80
CA GLY A 235 -12.74 -2.67 16.83
C GLY A 235 -13.10 -3.42 15.56
N ASP A 236 -13.65 -2.67 14.61
CA ASP A 236 -13.96 -3.17 13.28
C ASP A 236 -12.79 -2.91 12.34
N TYR A 237 -12.30 -3.96 11.73
CA TYR A 237 -11.15 -3.92 10.83
C TYR A 237 -11.46 -4.63 9.52
N ARG A 238 -10.91 -4.09 8.44
CA ARG A 238 -10.76 -4.85 7.21
C ARG A 238 -9.46 -5.65 7.31
N ILE A 239 -9.56 -6.97 7.17
CA ILE A 239 -8.43 -7.88 7.18
C ILE A 239 -8.24 -8.42 5.77
N THR A 240 -7.01 -8.38 5.26
CA THR A 240 -6.70 -8.89 3.93
C THR A 240 -5.48 -9.82 3.99
N VAL A 241 -5.63 -10.99 3.39
CA VAL A 241 -4.51 -11.89 3.10
C VAL A 241 -3.98 -11.52 1.72
N ILE A 242 -2.71 -11.20 1.64
CA ILE A 242 -2.07 -10.72 0.42
C ILE A 242 -0.98 -11.72 0.04
N HIS A 243 -0.97 -12.18 -1.22
CA HIS A 243 -0.01 -13.21 -1.63
C HIS A 243 0.71 -12.88 -2.94
N GLY A 244 1.97 -13.32 -3.04
CA GLY A 244 2.79 -13.24 -4.22
C GLY A 244 2.75 -14.57 -5.00
N ASN A 245 1.78 -14.71 -5.91
CA ASN A 245 1.58 -15.92 -6.71
C ASN A 245 1.48 -17.21 -5.88
N ALA A 246 0.79 -17.15 -4.74
CA ALA A 246 0.63 -18.25 -3.79
C ALA A 246 -0.83 -18.34 -3.29
N PRO A 247 -1.80 -18.56 -4.20
CA PRO A 247 -3.22 -18.53 -3.83
C PRO A 247 -3.63 -19.61 -2.84
N GLU A 248 -3.02 -20.80 -2.90
CA GLU A 248 -3.30 -21.90 -1.98
C GLU A 248 -2.88 -21.55 -0.55
N LYS A 249 -1.69 -20.99 -0.37
CA LYS A 249 -1.21 -20.52 0.93
C LYS A 249 -2.13 -19.44 1.51
N ALA A 250 -2.59 -18.52 0.65
CA ALA A 250 -3.50 -17.45 1.05
C ALA A 250 -4.82 -18.01 1.55
N GLU A 251 -5.41 -18.98 0.84
CA GLU A 251 -6.69 -19.60 1.24
C GLU A 251 -6.54 -20.40 2.53
N GLU A 252 -5.45 -21.15 2.70
CA GLU A 252 -5.15 -21.86 3.96
C GLU A 252 -5.07 -20.90 5.14
N LEU A 253 -4.39 -19.76 4.97
CA LEU A 253 -4.27 -18.76 6.03
C LEU A 253 -5.63 -18.13 6.34
N ARG A 254 -6.42 -17.81 5.31
CA ARG A 254 -7.78 -17.29 5.50
C ARG A 254 -8.65 -18.26 6.30
N GLN A 255 -8.59 -19.54 5.99
CA GLN A 255 -9.32 -20.58 6.73
C GLN A 255 -8.87 -20.66 8.18
N GLN A 256 -7.58 -20.62 8.45
CA GLN A 256 -7.05 -20.61 9.81
C GLN A 256 -7.53 -19.41 10.63
N LEU A 257 -7.61 -18.25 10.01
CA LEU A 257 -8.16 -17.04 10.64
C LEU A 257 -9.64 -17.24 11.02
N LEU A 258 -10.45 -17.75 10.10
CA LEU A 258 -11.86 -18.03 10.34
C LEU A 258 -12.05 -19.07 11.46
N GLU A 259 -11.29 -20.14 11.44
CA GLU A 259 -11.32 -21.18 12.48
C GLU A 259 -10.87 -20.67 13.85
N SER A 260 -10.00 -19.66 13.88
CA SER A 260 -9.55 -19.04 15.14
C SER A 260 -10.60 -18.14 15.79
N GLY A 261 -11.71 -17.87 15.11
CA GLY A 261 -12.79 -17.03 15.61
C GLY A 261 -12.76 -15.59 15.17
N VAL A 262 -11.92 -15.24 14.19
CA VAL A 262 -11.96 -13.91 13.56
C VAL A 262 -13.27 -13.80 12.78
N THR A 263 -14.10 -12.81 13.15
CA THR A 263 -15.45 -12.64 12.58
C THR A 263 -15.48 -11.58 11.47
N SER A 264 -14.42 -10.83 11.28
CA SER A 264 -14.31 -9.84 10.20
C SER A 264 -14.35 -10.50 8.83
N ASN A 265 -14.85 -9.78 7.83
CA ASN A 265 -14.73 -10.23 6.45
C ASN A 265 -13.25 -10.23 6.06
N ILE A 266 -12.74 -11.38 5.65
CA ILE A 266 -11.35 -11.57 5.27
C ILE A 266 -11.27 -11.66 3.76
N GLU A 267 -10.63 -10.68 3.15
CA GLU A 267 -10.42 -10.63 1.71
C GLU A 267 -9.06 -11.22 1.33
N ILE A 268 -8.95 -11.64 0.08
CA ILE A 268 -7.67 -12.08 -0.51
C ILE A 268 -7.30 -11.08 -1.61
N ALA A 269 -6.06 -10.63 -1.59
CA ALA A 269 -5.49 -9.76 -2.60
C ALA A 269 -4.18 -10.34 -3.13
N THR A 270 -3.79 -9.90 -4.30
CA THR A 270 -2.53 -10.31 -4.94
C THR A 270 -1.45 -9.25 -4.79
N ILE A 271 -0.20 -9.70 -4.75
CA ILE A 271 0.98 -8.86 -4.82
C ILE A 271 1.36 -8.71 -6.29
N GLY A 272 1.31 -7.48 -6.79
CA GLY A 272 1.74 -7.16 -8.15
C GLY A 272 3.26 -7.01 -8.29
N SER A 273 3.69 -6.48 -9.42
CA SER A 273 5.11 -6.39 -9.78
C SER A 273 5.94 -5.50 -8.86
N VAL A 274 5.38 -4.40 -8.39
CA VAL A 274 6.11 -3.44 -7.53
C VAL A 274 6.49 -4.09 -6.21
N ILE A 275 5.51 -4.56 -5.47
CA ILE A 275 5.74 -5.19 -4.15
C ILE A 275 6.38 -6.56 -4.33
N GLY A 276 6.02 -7.31 -5.37
CA GLY A 276 6.62 -8.60 -5.70
C GLY A 276 8.13 -8.54 -5.94
N THR A 277 8.62 -7.44 -6.49
CA THR A 277 10.06 -7.19 -6.65
C THR A 277 10.79 -7.25 -5.31
N HIS A 278 10.19 -6.73 -4.25
CA HIS A 278 10.82 -6.64 -2.93
C HIS A 278 10.51 -7.82 -2.01
N LEU A 279 9.37 -8.47 -2.18
CA LEU A 279 8.98 -9.61 -1.33
C LEU A 279 9.28 -10.97 -1.97
N GLY A 280 9.28 -11.06 -3.29
CA GLY A 280 9.48 -12.30 -4.02
C GLY A 280 8.24 -13.18 -4.12
N GLU A 281 8.32 -14.20 -4.98
CA GLU A 281 7.28 -15.20 -5.15
C GLU A 281 7.10 -16.02 -3.88
N GLY A 282 5.88 -16.42 -3.58
CA GLY A 282 5.56 -17.21 -2.38
C GLY A 282 5.36 -16.39 -1.11
N SER A 283 5.54 -15.07 -1.19
CA SER A 283 5.31 -14.18 -0.05
C SER A 283 3.85 -14.14 0.38
N ILE A 284 3.62 -14.02 1.67
CA ILE A 284 2.31 -13.87 2.30
C ILE A 284 2.37 -12.68 3.24
N ALA A 285 1.38 -11.82 3.15
CA ALA A 285 1.18 -10.74 4.10
C ALA A 285 -0.24 -10.79 4.65
N LEU A 286 -0.37 -10.38 5.88
CA LEU A 286 -1.64 -10.28 6.58
C LEU A 286 -1.79 -8.85 7.07
N SER A 287 -2.68 -8.11 6.45
CA SER A 287 -2.91 -6.69 6.76
C SER A 287 -4.22 -6.48 7.51
N TYR A 288 -4.26 -5.42 8.30
CA TYR A 288 -5.46 -4.95 8.94
C TYR A 288 -5.54 -3.43 8.89
N THR A 289 -6.74 -2.92 8.68
CA THR A 289 -7.00 -1.47 8.61
C THR A 289 -8.33 -1.20 9.28
N PRO A 290 -8.40 -0.26 10.23
CA PRO A 290 -9.66 0.03 10.90
C PRO A 290 -10.68 0.65 9.95
N ILE A 291 -11.93 0.31 10.16
CA ILE A 291 -13.08 0.94 9.50
C ILE A 291 -13.46 2.15 10.36
N VAL A 292 -13.29 3.34 9.80
CA VAL A 292 -13.51 4.61 10.52
C VAL A 292 -14.79 5.30 10.06
#